data_6297973e31be39630ebb578a79bbb346
#
_entry.id   6297973e31be39630ebb578a79bbb346
#
_cell.length_a   1.000
_cell.length_b   1.000
_cell.length_c   1.000
_cell.angle_alpha   90.00
_cell.angle_beta   90.00
_cell.angle_gamma   90.00
#
_symmetry.space_group_name_H-M   'P 1'
#
loop_
_entity.id
_entity.type
_entity.pdbx_description
1 polymer ?
#
loop_
_entity_poly.entity_id
_entity_poly.type
_entity_poly.pdbx_seq_one_letter_code
_entity_poly.pdbx_strand_id
1 'polypeptide(L)'
;MKKETHSIPFAFTFDPAHKGAPYTLDGGNHWMNAGQFKQIARVAALFGRVEKPDHVPYNVDSDIPELHESVKSSKATLVNMVLGEDLESTLDFYFAHTASKVHSWVCMVDEEIITYIMDNAEFREFTENFGWYDKDRKVVRYKAESAKMIKWFEGRL
;
A
#
# COMPACT_ATOMS: atom_id res chain seq x y z
N MET A 1 13.83 9.73 1.18
CA MET A 1 12.81 8.89 1.85
C MET A 1 12.37 9.55 3.14
N LYS A 2 11.11 9.43 3.47
CA LYS A 2 10.50 10.09 4.63
C LYS A 2 9.64 9.07 5.39
N LYS A 3 9.57 9.22 6.70
CA LYS A 3 8.75 8.38 7.58
C LYS A 3 7.73 9.24 8.32
N GLU A 4 6.51 8.80 8.35
CA GLU A 4 5.44 9.38 9.17
C GLU A 4 4.83 8.31 10.06
N THR A 5 4.54 8.67 11.31
CA THR A 5 3.90 7.77 12.28
C THR A 5 2.63 8.41 12.79
N HIS A 6 1.54 7.65 12.78
CA HIS A 6 0.24 8.10 13.22
C HIS A 6 -0.41 7.04 14.11
N SER A 7 -1.13 7.46 15.15
CA SER A 7 -2.06 6.58 15.86
C SER A 7 -3.22 6.24 14.94
N ILE A 8 -3.84 5.08 15.15
CA ILE A 8 -5.05 4.71 14.42
C ILE A 8 -6.18 5.64 14.87
N PRO A 9 -6.75 6.47 13.98
CA PRO A 9 -7.62 7.58 14.36
C PRO A 9 -9.10 7.17 14.58
N PHE A 10 -9.39 5.88 14.64
CA PHE A 10 -10.75 5.36 14.83
C PHE A 10 -10.72 4.04 15.59
N ALA A 11 -11.84 3.70 16.21
CA ALA A 11 -12.02 2.39 16.82
C ALA A 11 -12.20 1.30 15.74
N PHE A 12 -11.63 0.14 15.97
CA PHE A 12 -11.81 -1.02 15.10
C PHE A 12 -11.88 -2.31 15.93
N THR A 13 -12.45 -3.35 15.34
CA THR A 13 -12.47 -4.68 15.91
C THR A 13 -11.97 -5.69 14.89
N PHE A 14 -10.98 -6.48 15.28
CA PHE A 14 -10.54 -7.62 14.48
C PHE A 14 -11.45 -8.81 14.74
N ASP A 15 -12.00 -9.41 13.69
CA ASP A 15 -12.79 -10.61 13.79
C ASP A 15 -11.95 -11.86 13.50
N PRO A 16 -11.61 -12.67 14.52
CA PRO A 16 -10.79 -13.86 14.34
C PRO A 16 -11.50 -14.97 13.54
N ALA A 17 -12.84 -14.93 13.41
CA ALA A 17 -13.58 -15.90 12.61
C ALA A 17 -13.31 -15.72 11.09
N HIS A 18 -12.85 -14.55 10.67
CA HIS A 18 -12.48 -14.24 9.30
C HIS A 18 -10.97 -14.29 9.13
N LYS A 19 -10.38 -15.45 9.36
CA LYS A 19 -8.94 -15.69 9.32
C LYS A 19 -8.28 -15.16 8.02
N GLY A 20 -7.31 -14.26 8.18
CA GLY A 20 -6.64 -13.58 7.06
C GLY A 20 -7.48 -12.50 6.38
N ALA A 21 -8.58 -12.16 6.96
CA ALA A 21 -9.61 -11.30 6.43
C ALA A 21 -9.79 -10.01 7.26
N PRO A 22 -10.93 -9.46 7.26
CA PRO A 22 -11.15 -8.05 7.48
C PRO A 22 -11.20 -7.64 8.94
N TYR A 23 -10.90 -6.39 9.15
CA TYR A 23 -11.23 -5.67 10.36
C TYR A 23 -12.62 -5.05 10.20
N THR A 24 -13.37 -4.97 11.30
CA THR A 24 -14.61 -4.21 11.36
C THR A 24 -14.31 -2.81 11.85
N LEU A 25 -14.71 -1.81 11.09
CA LEU A 25 -14.52 -0.41 11.45
C LEU A 25 -15.70 0.09 12.29
N ASP A 26 -15.41 0.70 13.46
CA ASP A 26 -16.40 1.29 14.37
C ASP A 26 -17.55 0.34 14.79
N GLY A 27 -17.26 -0.95 14.90
CA GLY A 27 -18.29 -1.94 15.21
C GLY A 27 -19.40 -2.07 14.17
N GLY A 28 -19.25 -1.40 13.03
CA GLY A 28 -20.21 -1.40 11.94
C GLY A 28 -19.97 -2.49 10.90
N ASN A 29 -20.74 -2.43 9.83
CA ASN A 29 -20.76 -3.44 8.78
C ASN A 29 -19.69 -3.26 7.69
N HIS A 30 -18.63 -2.51 7.97
CA HIS A 30 -17.56 -2.26 7.01
C HIS A 30 -16.42 -3.23 7.22
N TRP A 31 -16.42 -4.27 6.41
CA TRP A 31 -15.37 -5.27 6.40
C TRP A 31 -14.30 -4.90 5.38
N MET A 32 -13.04 -4.93 5.78
CA MET A 32 -11.91 -4.67 4.91
C MET A 32 -10.77 -5.61 5.24
N ASN A 33 -9.96 -5.96 4.27
CA ASN A 33 -8.76 -6.73 4.52
C ASN A 33 -7.68 -5.86 5.20
N ALA A 34 -6.64 -6.50 5.74
CA ALA A 34 -5.59 -5.81 6.47
C ALA A 34 -4.87 -4.74 5.62
N GLY A 35 -4.73 -4.96 4.32
CA GLY A 35 -4.13 -3.98 3.42
C GLY A 35 -4.99 -2.74 3.25
N GLN A 36 -6.26 -2.91 2.96
CA GLN A 36 -7.23 -1.82 2.85
C GLN A 36 -7.35 -1.04 4.16
N PHE A 37 -7.38 -1.74 5.28
CA PHE A 37 -7.41 -1.12 6.61
C PHE A 37 -6.24 -0.16 6.82
N LYS A 38 -5.02 -0.58 6.49
CA LYS A 38 -3.83 0.26 6.62
C LYS A 38 -3.90 1.51 5.75
N GLN A 39 -4.34 1.37 4.51
CA GLN A 39 -4.50 2.48 3.58
C GLN A 39 -5.54 3.49 4.08
N ILE A 40 -6.68 3.01 4.53
CA ILE A 40 -7.75 3.85 5.08
C ILE A 40 -7.31 4.54 6.36
N ALA A 41 -6.58 3.85 7.23
CA ALA A 41 -6.05 4.44 8.44
C ALA A 41 -5.09 5.61 8.15
N ARG A 42 -4.26 5.49 7.11
CA ARG A 42 -3.43 6.61 6.67
C ARG A 42 -4.25 7.79 6.17
N VAL A 43 -5.22 7.56 5.33
CA VAL A 43 -6.11 8.62 4.82
C VAL A 43 -6.85 9.31 5.98
N ALA A 44 -7.38 8.53 6.91
CA ALA A 44 -8.08 9.06 8.07
C ALA A 44 -7.15 9.87 9.00
N ALA A 45 -5.92 9.42 9.19
CA ALA A 45 -4.94 10.14 9.99
C ALA A 45 -4.57 11.51 9.39
N LEU A 46 -4.51 11.60 8.07
CA LEU A 46 -4.16 12.83 7.37
C LEU A 46 -5.33 13.81 7.22
N PHE A 47 -6.52 13.31 6.96
CA PHE A 47 -7.64 14.13 6.51
C PHE A 47 -8.88 14.04 7.41
N GLY A 48 -8.85 13.21 8.46
CA GLY A 48 -10.01 13.01 9.35
C GLY A 48 -11.21 12.38 8.66
N ARG A 49 -11.03 11.73 7.51
CA ARG A 49 -12.08 11.05 6.75
C ARG A 49 -11.78 9.55 6.62
N VAL A 50 -12.82 8.77 6.61
CA VAL A 50 -12.75 7.33 6.34
C VAL A 50 -13.50 7.06 5.04
N GLU A 51 -12.80 6.57 4.03
CA GLU A 51 -13.43 6.17 2.79
C GLU A 51 -13.95 4.74 2.91
N LYS A 52 -15.16 4.52 2.41
CA LYS A 52 -15.78 3.20 2.46
C LYS A 52 -15.09 2.26 1.48
N PRO A 53 -14.74 1.04 1.89
CA PRO A 53 -14.07 0.06 1.03
C PRO A 53 -14.80 -0.21 -0.29
N ASP A 54 -16.12 -0.15 -0.27
CA ASP A 54 -16.98 -0.43 -1.44
C ASP A 54 -16.84 0.61 -2.56
N HIS A 55 -16.24 1.75 -2.26
CA HIS A 55 -16.01 2.85 -3.20
C HIS A 55 -14.59 2.91 -3.74
N VAL A 56 -13.72 2.04 -3.30
CA VAL A 56 -12.38 1.92 -3.87
C VAL A 56 -12.49 0.99 -5.08
N PRO A 57 -12.45 1.50 -6.31
CA PRO A 57 -12.44 0.64 -7.48
C PRO A 57 -11.26 -0.33 -7.37
N TYR A 58 -11.49 -1.59 -7.69
CA TYR A 58 -10.53 -2.69 -7.55
C TYR A 58 -9.15 -2.41 -8.19
N ASN A 59 -9.09 -1.46 -9.12
CA ASN A 59 -7.90 -1.12 -9.90
C ASN A 59 -7.36 0.30 -9.64
N VAL A 60 -7.94 1.01 -8.70
CA VAL A 60 -7.39 2.31 -8.32
C VAL A 60 -6.56 2.07 -7.08
N ASP A 61 -5.28 2.31 -7.17
CA ASP A 61 -4.44 2.49 -6.01
C ASP A 61 -5.17 3.44 -5.07
N SER A 62 -5.13 3.17 -3.78
CA SER A 62 -5.73 4.06 -2.79
C SER A 62 -4.91 5.35 -2.78
N ASP A 63 -5.08 6.11 -3.84
CA ASP A 63 -4.31 7.31 -4.04
C ASP A 63 -4.81 8.41 -3.12
N ILE A 64 -3.90 9.24 -2.70
CA ILE A 64 -4.20 10.51 -2.08
C ILE A 64 -3.99 11.57 -3.15
N PRO A 65 -5.04 11.95 -3.91
CA PRO A 65 -4.89 12.84 -5.05
C PRO A 65 -4.31 14.20 -4.68
N GLU A 66 -4.64 14.68 -3.49
CA GLU A 66 -4.15 15.95 -2.95
C GLU A 66 -2.61 16.00 -2.83
N LEU A 67 -1.99 14.82 -2.65
CA LEU A 67 -0.54 14.68 -2.51
C LEU A 67 0.13 14.05 -3.73
N HIS A 68 -0.61 13.72 -4.78
CA HIS A 68 -0.14 12.88 -5.90
C HIS A 68 0.53 11.59 -5.41
N GLU A 69 -0.03 11.01 -4.35
CA GLU A 69 0.52 9.86 -3.65
C GLU A 69 -0.24 8.58 -4.00
N SER A 70 0.50 7.56 -4.41
CA SER A 70 0.00 6.19 -4.55
C SER A 70 0.29 5.42 -3.27
N VAL A 71 -0.75 4.97 -2.59
CA VAL A 71 -0.64 4.30 -1.29
C VAL A 71 -0.71 2.80 -1.47
N LYS A 72 0.30 2.11 -0.97
CA LYS A 72 0.40 0.65 -0.99
C LYS A 72 0.61 0.09 0.41
N SER A 73 0.29 -1.18 0.57
CA SER A 73 0.49 -1.92 1.81
C SER A 73 0.76 -3.40 1.51
N SER A 74 0.82 -4.24 2.53
CA SER A 74 1.03 -5.69 2.38
C SER A 74 0.11 -6.29 1.31
N LYS A 75 0.66 -7.17 0.47
CA LYS A 75 -0.01 -7.84 -0.67
C LYS A 75 -0.46 -6.91 -1.81
N ALA A 76 0.07 -5.69 -1.87
CA ALA A 76 -0.15 -4.83 -3.00
C ALA A 76 0.32 -5.48 -4.30
N THR A 77 -0.32 -5.11 -5.39
CA THR A 77 0.12 -5.48 -6.73
C THR A 77 0.27 -4.22 -7.57
N LEU A 78 1.32 -4.18 -8.36
CA LEU A 78 1.46 -3.19 -9.42
C LEU A 78 0.93 -3.83 -10.69
N VAL A 79 -0.22 -3.37 -11.15
CA VAL A 79 -0.84 -3.92 -12.34
C VAL A 79 -0.17 -3.34 -13.57
N ASN A 80 0.27 -4.22 -14.46
CA ASN A 80 0.68 -3.85 -15.80
C ASN A 80 -0.34 -4.37 -16.79
N MET A 81 -1.22 -3.52 -17.25
CA MET A 81 -2.24 -3.85 -18.26
C MET A 81 -1.67 -3.94 -19.66
N VAL A 82 -0.42 -3.54 -19.87
CA VAL A 82 0.17 -3.40 -21.20
C VAL A 82 1.64 -3.83 -21.21
N LEU A 83 1.92 -5.06 -21.59
CA LEU A 83 3.12 -5.45 -22.32
C LEU A 83 4.48 -5.45 -21.63
N GLY A 84 4.58 -5.48 -20.31
CA GLY A 84 5.82 -5.88 -19.68
C GLY A 84 5.94 -7.41 -19.72
N GLU A 85 7.05 -7.93 -20.20
CA GLU A 85 7.34 -9.38 -20.20
C GLU A 85 8.18 -9.78 -18.99
N ASP A 86 8.75 -8.80 -18.31
CA ASP A 86 9.61 -8.96 -17.14
C ASP A 86 9.44 -7.79 -16.15
N LEU A 87 10.16 -7.85 -15.05
CA LEU A 87 10.11 -6.81 -14.03
C LEU A 87 10.61 -5.46 -14.57
N GLU A 88 11.74 -5.45 -15.25
CA GLU A 88 12.37 -4.21 -15.73
C GLU A 88 11.50 -3.46 -16.73
N SER A 89 11.00 -4.14 -17.75
CA SER A 89 10.12 -3.52 -18.75
C SER A 89 8.80 -3.03 -18.14
N THR A 90 8.28 -3.74 -17.15
CA THR A 90 7.08 -3.34 -16.42
C THR A 90 7.32 -2.07 -15.61
N LEU A 91 8.44 -1.97 -14.93
CA LEU A 91 8.80 -0.78 -14.18
C LEU A 91 9.05 0.43 -15.09
N ASP A 92 9.73 0.23 -16.20
CA ASP A 92 9.95 1.28 -17.19
C ASP A 92 8.63 1.85 -17.71
N PHE A 93 7.69 0.98 -18.05
CA PHE A 93 6.36 1.39 -18.47
C PHE A 93 5.60 2.11 -17.35
N TYR A 94 5.57 1.55 -16.16
CA TYR A 94 4.86 2.12 -15.02
C TYR A 94 5.34 3.54 -14.71
N PHE A 95 6.65 3.75 -14.59
CA PHE A 95 7.19 5.06 -14.25
C PHE A 95 7.11 6.08 -15.39
N ALA A 96 7.00 5.62 -16.62
CA ALA A 96 6.75 6.51 -17.77
C ALA A 96 5.30 7.03 -17.82
N HIS A 97 4.34 6.33 -17.21
CA HIS A 97 2.92 6.60 -17.36
C HIS A 97 2.19 6.91 -16.05
N THR A 98 2.82 6.70 -14.89
CA THR A 98 2.16 6.98 -13.61
C THR A 98 1.93 8.47 -13.41
N ALA A 99 0.74 8.84 -12.95
CA ALA A 99 0.44 10.18 -12.51
C ALA A 99 0.96 10.48 -11.10
N SER A 100 1.27 9.44 -10.34
CA SER A 100 1.79 9.58 -8.97
C SER A 100 3.24 10.05 -8.98
N LYS A 101 3.55 11.00 -8.12
CA LYS A 101 4.91 11.52 -7.91
C LYS A 101 5.53 11.01 -6.63
N VAL A 102 4.68 10.52 -5.73
CA VAL A 102 5.03 10.03 -4.42
C VAL A 102 4.40 8.65 -4.25
N HIS A 103 5.14 7.76 -3.66
CA HIS A 103 4.70 6.39 -3.38
C HIS A 103 4.90 6.11 -1.90
N SER A 104 3.87 5.59 -1.26
CA SER A 104 3.97 5.27 0.16
C SER A 104 3.69 3.80 0.41
N TRP A 105 4.41 3.26 1.37
CA TRP A 105 4.18 1.91 1.88
C TRP A 105 3.75 2.00 3.33
N VAL A 106 2.55 1.49 3.62
CA VAL A 106 1.93 1.61 4.93
C VAL A 106 2.08 0.31 5.70
N CYS A 107 2.64 0.41 6.89
CA CYS A 107 2.77 -0.67 7.85
C CYS A 107 1.94 -0.37 9.10
N MET A 108 1.55 -1.41 9.80
CA MET A 108 0.96 -1.29 11.14
C MET A 108 1.83 -2.04 12.13
N VAL A 109 2.30 -1.34 13.15
CA VAL A 109 3.14 -1.89 14.21
C VAL A 109 2.60 -1.38 15.55
N ASP A 110 2.28 -2.30 16.45
CA ASP A 110 1.81 -1.97 17.80
C ASP A 110 0.67 -0.91 17.82
N GLU A 111 -0.33 -1.10 16.97
CA GLU A 111 -1.49 -0.19 16.84
C GLU A 111 -1.15 1.21 16.28
N GLU A 112 0.06 1.40 15.78
CA GLU A 112 0.45 2.61 15.07
C GLU A 112 0.56 2.36 13.57
N ILE A 113 0.21 3.37 12.79
CA ILE A 113 0.40 3.40 11.35
C ILE A 113 1.74 4.05 11.04
N ILE A 114 2.62 3.30 10.42
CA ILE A 114 3.91 3.79 9.95
C ILE A 114 3.88 3.83 8.43
N THR A 115 4.14 4.99 7.87
CA THR A 115 4.17 5.20 6.43
C THR A 115 5.55 5.61 5.99
N TYR A 116 6.11 4.85 5.07
CA TYR A 116 7.36 5.17 4.39
C TYR A 116 7.05 5.80 3.04
N ILE A 117 7.52 7.01 2.82
CA ILE A 117 7.21 7.84 1.67
C ILE A 117 8.43 7.90 0.77
N MET A 118 8.24 7.55 -0.49
CA MET A 118 9.28 7.40 -1.50
C MET A 118 8.98 8.27 -2.72
N ASP A 119 10.00 8.78 -3.36
CA ASP A 119 9.89 9.28 -4.72
C ASP A 119 9.88 8.13 -5.76
N ASN A 120 9.81 8.45 -7.04
CA ASN A 120 9.79 7.44 -8.11
C ASN A 120 11.04 6.57 -8.12
N ALA A 121 12.22 7.15 -7.91
CA ALA A 121 13.48 6.40 -7.93
C ALA A 121 13.60 5.46 -6.73
N GLU A 122 13.23 5.91 -5.55
CA GLU A 122 13.22 5.12 -4.33
C GLU A 122 12.19 3.99 -4.39
N PHE A 123 11.01 4.27 -4.94
CA PHE A 123 9.97 3.24 -5.11
C PHE A 123 10.38 2.19 -6.15
N ARG A 124 11.09 2.61 -7.21
CA ARG A 124 11.68 1.65 -8.16
C ARG A 124 12.67 0.73 -7.46
N GLU A 125 13.60 1.28 -6.69
CA GLU A 125 14.58 0.49 -5.93
C GLU A 125 13.89 -0.47 -4.95
N PHE A 126 12.88 0.01 -4.22
CA PHE A 126 12.08 -0.83 -3.34
C PHE A 126 11.43 -2.00 -4.10
N THR A 127 10.87 -1.73 -5.26
CA THR A 127 10.21 -2.76 -6.07
C THR A 127 11.21 -3.74 -6.67
N GLU A 128 12.39 -3.31 -7.06
CA GLU A 128 13.48 -4.18 -7.51
C GLU A 128 13.97 -5.12 -6.40
N ASN A 129 13.93 -4.68 -5.14
CA ASN A 129 14.30 -5.51 -3.99
C ASN A 129 13.21 -6.48 -3.54
N PHE A 130 11.94 -6.08 -3.57
CA PHE A 130 10.84 -6.83 -2.95
C PHE A 130 9.76 -7.27 -3.93
N GLY A 131 9.80 -6.79 -5.15
CA GLY A 131 8.85 -7.15 -6.18
C GLY A 131 9.31 -8.33 -7.03
N TRP A 132 8.36 -8.97 -7.67
CA TRP A 132 8.60 -9.98 -8.68
C TRP A 132 7.52 -9.94 -9.73
N TYR A 133 7.87 -10.30 -10.96
CA TYR A 133 6.94 -10.34 -12.07
C TYR A 133 6.21 -11.69 -12.14
N ASP A 134 4.89 -11.64 -11.98
CA ASP A 134 4.02 -12.80 -12.15
C ASP A 134 3.61 -12.88 -13.63
N LYS A 135 4.23 -13.79 -14.36
CA LYS A 135 3.99 -13.98 -15.81
C LYS A 135 2.56 -14.44 -16.12
N ASP A 136 1.96 -15.20 -15.23
CA ASP A 136 0.62 -15.76 -15.46
C ASP A 136 -0.45 -14.68 -15.34
N ARG A 137 -0.27 -13.74 -14.41
CA ARG A 137 -1.21 -12.65 -14.15
C ARG A 137 -0.80 -11.31 -14.77
N LYS A 138 0.43 -11.22 -15.29
CA LYS A 138 1.01 -9.99 -15.85
C LYS A 138 0.97 -8.81 -14.85
N VAL A 139 1.40 -9.06 -13.64
CA VAL A 139 1.46 -8.07 -12.56
C VAL A 139 2.78 -8.18 -11.81
N VAL A 140 3.20 -7.09 -11.20
CA VAL A 140 4.28 -7.11 -10.20
C VAL A 140 3.65 -7.32 -8.83
N ARG A 141 4.16 -8.27 -8.10
CA ARG A 141 3.77 -8.63 -6.74
C ARG A 141 4.91 -8.42 -5.77
N TYR A 142 4.58 -8.24 -4.49
CA TYR A 142 5.56 -8.07 -3.43
C TYR A 142 5.54 -9.28 -2.50
N LYS A 143 6.71 -9.89 -2.27
CA LYS A 143 6.85 -11.14 -1.51
C LYS A 143 7.42 -10.99 -0.10
N ALA A 144 8.01 -9.86 0.22
CA ALA A 144 8.73 -9.74 1.45
C ALA A 144 7.80 -9.70 2.68
N GLU A 145 8.30 -10.23 3.77
CA GLU A 145 7.71 -10.06 5.08
C GLU A 145 7.84 -8.59 5.51
N SER A 146 6.83 -8.10 6.21
CA SER A 146 6.79 -6.71 6.69
C SER A 146 8.05 -6.32 7.48
N ALA A 147 8.57 -7.21 8.30
CA ALA A 147 9.80 -6.96 9.07
C ALA A 147 11.02 -6.69 8.19
N LYS A 148 11.16 -7.40 7.07
CA LYS A 148 12.27 -7.20 6.12
C LYS A 148 12.14 -5.86 5.39
N MET A 149 10.92 -5.49 5.01
CA MET A 149 10.64 -4.21 4.40
C MET A 149 10.93 -3.05 5.36
N ILE A 150 10.45 -3.14 6.59
CA ILE A 150 10.73 -2.14 7.63
C ILE A 150 12.23 -1.97 7.84
N LYS A 151 12.97 -3.07 7.95
CA LYS A 151 14.43 -3.01 8.10
C LYS A 151 15.10 -2.30 6.93
N TRP A 152 14.66 -2.57 5.71
CA TRP A 152 15.16 -1.91 4.51
C TRP A 152 14.88 -0.41 4.53
N PHE A 153 13.65 -0.01 4.87
CA PHE A 153 13.26 1.39 5.00
C PHE A 153 14.08 2.12 6.07
N GLU A 154 14.14 1.54 7.28
CA GLU A 154 14.85 2.17 8.41
C GLU A 154 16.34 2.35 8.12
N GLY A 155 16.95 1.50 7.33
CA GLY A 155 18.35 1.63 6.91
C GLY A 155 18.59 2.79 5.92
N ARG A 156 17.54 3.41 5.40
CA ARG A 156 17.62 4.50 4.39
C ARG A 156 17.13 5.86 4.90
N LEU A 157 16.69 5.92 6.12
CA LEU A 157 16.23 7.17 6.74
C LEU A 157 17.35 8.07 7.23
#